data_24300936d4971185afc3a150eb643d47
#
_entry.id   24300936d4971185afc3a150eb643d47
#
_cell.length_a   1.000
_cell.length_b   1.000
_cell.length_c   1.000
_cell.angle_alpha   90.00
_cell.angle_beta   90.00
_cell.angle_gamma   90.00
#
_symmetry.space_group_name_H-M   'P 1'
#
loop_
_entity.id
_entity.type
_entity.pdbx_description
1 polymer ?
#
loop_
_entity_poly.entity_id
_entity_poly.type
_entity_poly.pdbx_seq_one_letter_code
_entity_poly.pdbx_strand_id
1 'polypeptide(L)'
;MNLCSIASGSSGNCIYVGSDHTSLLVDVGISKKRIEEGLRSIDRSCQECDGILITHEHSYHIKGLGVISRKHEIPVYCTKGTMEAIQKMNSLGKLPPDLFHVIEADRPFEIGDLQVNPFSISHDAAEPVGYRINQGKKSVGIATDLGYYDEYIVQNLSGLDVLLLEANHDVNMLQVGRYQIGRASCRERV
;
A
#
# COMPACT_ATOMS: atom_id res chain seq x y z
N MET A 1 -0.80 -14.17 -11.77
CA MET A 1 -0.77 -13.12 -10.74
C MET A 1 -1.45 -13.63 -9.49
N ASN A 2 -0.84 -13.42 -8.33
CA ASN A 2 -1.33 -13.84 -7.01
C ASN A 2 -1.48 -12.62 -6.11
N LEU A 3 -2.53 -12.59 -5.30
CA LEU A 3 -2.76 -11.57 -4.28
C LEU A 3 -3.00 -12.27 -2.94
N CYS A 4 -2.36 -11.78 -1.89
CA CYS A 4 -2.59 -12.24 -0.51
C CYS A 4 -2.61 -11.06 0.45
N SER A 5 -3.68 -10.88 1.19
CA SER A 5 -3.72 -9.96 2.32
C SER A 5 -3.06 -10.63 3.53
N ILE A 6 -1.82 -10.30 3.80
CA ILE A 6 -1.08 -10.76 4.99
C ILE A 6 -1.67 -10.13 6.26
N ALA A 7 -2.00 -8.85 6.15
CA ALA A 7 -2.72 -8.11 7.18
C ALA A 7 -3.51 -6.97 6.55
N SER A 8 -4.70 -6.69 7.07
CA SER A 8 -5.53 -5.55 6.69
C SER A 8 -6.31 -5.09 7.91
N GLY A 9 -6.39 -3.76 8.08
CA GLY A 9 -7.17 -3.14 9.13
C GLY A 9 -6.36 -2.29 10.11
N SER A 10 -7.00 -1.87 11.20
CA SER A 10 -6.46 -0.95 12.20
C SER A 10 -5.20 -1.44 12.95
N SER A 11 -4.80 -2.69 12.77
CA SER A 11 -3.55 -3.24 13.37
C SER A 11 -2.35 -3.16 12.41
N GLY A 12 -2.57 -2.74 11.18
CA GLY A 12 -1.57 -2.53 10.14
C GLY A 12 -1.86 -3.31 8.86
N ASN A 13 -1.46 -2.71 7.75
CA ASN A 13 -1.67 -3.22 6.39
C ASN A 13 -0.38 -3.83 5.82
N CYS A 14 -0.50 -4.96 5.17
CA CYS A 14 0.58 -5.60 4.41
C CYS A 14 -0.05 -6.56 3.40
N ILE A 15 0.12 -6.26 2.13
CA ILE A 15 -0.50 -6.99 1.03
C ILE A 15 0.61 -7.50 0.12
N TYR A 16 0.58 -8.78 -0.21
CA TYR A 16 1.44 -9.38 -1.21
C TYR A 16 0.76 -9.37 -2.57
N VAL A 17 1.46 -8.92 -3.60
CA VAL A 17 1.08 -9.07 -5.00
C VAL A 17 2.26 -9.62 -5.77
N GLY A 18 2.06 -10.69 -6.52
CA GLY A 18 3.16 -11.28 -7.27
C GLY A 18 2.74 -12.03 -8.52
N SER A 19 3.70 -12.24 -9.37
CA SER A 19 3.69 -13.15 -10.51
C SER A 19 4.50 -14.40 -10.21
N ASP A 20 4.84 -15.18 -11.24
CA ASP A 20 5.80 -16.26 -11.14
C ASP A 20 7.25 -15.73 -11.06
N HIS A 21 7.49 -14.48 -11.44
CA HIS A 21 8.82 -13.87 -11.57
C HIS A 21 9.04 -12.64 -10.69
N THR A 22 7.98 -11.97 -10.26
CA THR A 22 8.06 -10.70 -9.52
C THR A 22 7.21 -10.75 -8.26
N SER A 23 7.75 -10.27 -7.15
CA SER A 23 7.11 -10.26 -5.84
C SER A 23 7.12 -8.87 -5.23
N LEU A 24 5.94 -8.31 -4.95
CA LEU A 24 5.78 -6.98 -4.37
C LEU A 24 5.04 -7.06 -3.03
N LEU A 25 5.41 -6.17 -2.13
CA LEU A 25 4.63 -5.84 -0.96
C LEU A 25 3.97 -4.47 -1.15
N VAL A 26 2.69 -4.36 -0.87
CA VAL A 26 2.00 -3.07 -0.76
C VAL A 26 1.74 -2.82 0.72
N ASP A 27 2.37 -1.80 1.23
CA ASP A 27 2.49 -1.46 2.64
C ASP A 27 3.17 -2.55 3.51
N VAL A 28 3.77 -2.12 4.59
CA VAL A 28 4.49 -2.97 5.56
C VAL A 28 4.18 -2.49 6.99
N GLY A 29 2.89 -2.29 7.27
CA GLY A 29 2.37 -1.69 8.50
C GLY A 29 2.42 -2.59 9.74
N ILE A 30 2.92 -3.82 9.60
CA ILE A 30 3.06 -4.80 10.67
C ILE A 30 4.53 -5.10 10.98
N SER A 31 4.80 -5.83 12.07
CA SER A 31 6.18 -6.17 12.43
C SER A 31 6.84 -7.07 11.38
N LYS A 32 8.17 -6.92 11.21
CA LYS A 32 8.97 -7.76 10.31
C LYS A 32 8.68 -9.27 10.51
N LYS A 33 8.58 -9.72 11.75
CA LYS A 33 8.26 -11.13 12.07
C LYS A 33 6.94 -11.56 11.43
N ARG A 34 5.89 -10.75 11.56
CA ARG A 34 4.58 -11.05 10.96
C ARG A 34 4.62 -11.01 9.43
N ILE A 35 5.41 -10.12 8.83
CA ILE A 35 5.61 -10.08 7.37
C ILE A 35 6.28 -11.37 6.90
N GLU A 36 7.39 -11.77 7.55
CA GLU A 36 8.12 -13.01 7.22
C GLU A 36 7.26 -14.27 7.41
N GLU A 37 6.45 -14.32 8.47
CA GLU A 37 5.49 -15.42 8.72
C GLU A 37 4.39 -15.46 7.65
N GLY A 38 3.84 -14.31 7.30
CA GLY A 38 2.81 -14.20 6.26
C GLY A 38 3.32 -14.62 4.88
N LEU A 39 4.50 -14.16 4.48
CA LEU A 39 5.12 -14.59 3.22
C LEU A 39 5.41 -16.09 3.22
N ARG A 40 5.91 -16.65 4.32
CA ARG A 40 6.17 -18.09 4.43
C ARG A 40 4.88 -18.92 4.30
N SER A 41 3.75 -18.43 4.77
CA SER A 41 2.47 -19.14 4.66
C SER A 41 1.96 -19.30 3.22
N ILE A 42 2.55 -18.55 2.29
CA ILE A 42 2.27 -18.61 0.85
C ILE A 42 3.50 -19.06 0.04
N ASP A 43 4.44 -19.75 0.70
CA ASP A 43 5.70 -20.24 0.10
C ASP A 43 6.53 -19.12 -0.56
N ARG A 44 6.61 -17.95 0.10
CA ARG A 44 7.42 -16.80 -0.32
C ARG A 44 8.33 -16.33 0.81
N SER A 45 9.32 -15.50 0.46
CA SER A 45 10.25 -14.91 1.42
C SER A 45 10.53 -13.43 1.12
N CYS A 46 11.02 -12.69 2.13
CA CYS A 46 11.42 -11.30 1.93
C CYS A 46 12.62 -11.14 0.98
N GLN A 47 13.45 -12.16 0.84
CA GLN A 47 14.60 -12.15 -0.08
C GLN A 47 14.17 -12.17 -1.56
N GLU A 48 12.95 -12.64 -1.83
CA GLU A 48 12.37 -12.70 -3.17
C GLU A 48 11.55 -11.46 -3.51
N CYS A 49 11.45 -10.50 -2.59
CA CYS A 49 10.68 -9.28 -2.84
C CYS A 49 11.49 -8.28 -3.68
N ASP A 50 10.95 -7.92 -4.83
CA ASP A 50 11.53 -6.98 -5.78
C ASP A 50 11.19 -5.52 -5.46
N GLY A 51 10.20 -5.28 -4.60
CA GLY A 51 9.81 -3.93 -4.20
C GLY A 51 8.78 -3.87 -3.09
N ILE A 52 8.79 -2.74 -2.40
CA ILE A 52 7.76 -2.32 -1.45
C ILE A 52 7.10 -1.06 -2.01
N LEU A 53 5.81 -1.14 -2.31
CA LEU A 53 4.99 0.00 -2.69
C LEU A 53 4.36 0.58 -1.43
N ILE A 54 4.54 1.86 -1.16
CA ILE A 54 3.94 2.54 -0.01
C ILE A 54 2.78 3.42 -0.48
N THR A 55 1.61 3.21 0.09
CA THR A 55 0.42 4.02 -0.21
C THR A 55 0.52 5.41 0.41
N HIS A 56 0.92 5.49 1.67
CA HIS A 56 1.13 6.74 2.41
C HIS A 56 1.89 6.48 3.73
N GLU A 57 2.26 7.56 4.44
CA GLU A 57 3.19 7.53 5.57
C GLU A 57 2.59 7.16 6.94
N HIS A 58 1.31 6.86 7.06
CA HIS A 58 0.74 6.53 8.37
C HIS A 58 1.34 5.24 8.96
N SER A 59 1.45 5.20 10.28
CA SER A 59 2.15 4.13 11.01
C SER A 59 1.63 2.72 10.72
N TYR A 60 0.33 2.59 10.42
CA TYR A 60 -0.31 1.33 10.06
C TYR A 60 0.04 0.83 8.66
N HIS A 61 0.78 1.62 7.87
CA HIS A 61 1.26 1.27 6.54
C HIS A 61 2.78 1.10 6.48
N ILE A 62 3.53 1.70 7.43
CA ILE A 62 5.00 1.76 7.35
C ILE A 62 5.73 1.26 8.58
N LYS A 63 5.06 0.78 9.63
CA LYS A 63 5.66 0.39 10.92
C LYS A 63 6.84 -0.58 10.79
N GLY A 64 6.78 -1.51 9.87
CA GLY A 64 7.83 -2.50 9.60
C GLY A 64 8.92 -2.02 8.64
N LEU A 65 8.69 -0.90 7.93
CA LEU A 65 9.52 -0.44 6.82
C LEU A 65 11.00 -0.32 7.19
N GLY A 66 11.29 0.35 8.31
CA GLY A 66 12.66 0.60 8.71
C GLY A 66 13.47 -0.66 8.97
N VAL A 67 12.85 -1.69 9.53
CA VAL A 67 13.53 -2.95 9.84
C VAL A 67 13.66 -3.83 8.60
N ILE A 68 12.59 -3.93 7.79
CA ILE A 68 12.58 -4.82 6.63
C ILE A 68 13.50 -4.31 5.52
N SER A 69 13.46 -2.99 5.24
CA SER A 69 14.30 -2.37 4.21
C SER A 69 15.78 -2.53 4.52
N ARG A 70 16.21 -2.22 5.76
CA ARG A 70 17.63 -2.36 6.15
C ARG A 70 18.13 -3.79 6.13
N LYS A 71 17.26 -4.76 6.44
CA LYS A 71 17.67 -6.16 6.50
C LYS A 71 17.77 -6.82 5.14
N HIS A 72 16.86 -6.49 4.25
CA HIS A 72 16.71 -7.17 2.96
C HIS A 72 17.05 -6.29 1.76
N GLU A 73 17.33 -4.99 1.99
CA GLU A 73 17.70 -4.00 0.97
C GLU A 73 16.68 -3.90 -0.17
N ILE A 74 15.38 -4.09 0.17
CA ILE A 74 14.30 -4.07 -0.80
C ILE A 74 14.03 -2.63 -1.25
N PRO A 75 13.97 -2.34 -2.57
CA PRO A 75 13.59 -1.04 -3.08
C PRO A 75 12.21 -0.58 -2.60
N VAL A 76 12.09 0.70 -2.25
CA VAL A 76 10.87 1.31 -1.71
C VAL A 76 10.35 2.34 -2.70
N TYR A 77 9.16 2.14 -3.21
CA TYR A 77 8.48 3.00 -4.17
C TYR A 77 7.39 3.79 -3.46
N CYS A 78 7.48 5.10 -3.47
CA CYS A 78 6.46 5.99 -2.90
C CYS A 78 6.50 7.36 -3.56
N THR A 79 5.45 8.15 -3.38
CA THR A 79 5.42 9.54 -3.86
C THR A 79 6.43 10.39 -3.11
N LYS A 80 6.78 11.54 -3.70
CA LYS A 80 7.74 12.47 -3.10
C LYS A 80 7.28 12.96 -1.72
N GLY A 81 6.01 13.34 -1.60
CA GLY A 81 5.45 13.81 -0.33
C GLY A 81 5.50 12.73 0.74
N THR A 82 5.12 11.49 0.41
CA THR A 82 5.22 10.33 1.31
C THR A 82 6.67 10.06 1.73
N MET A 83 7.64 10.10 0.79
CA MET A 83 9.06 9.93 1.11
C MET A 83 9.57 11.00 2.09
N GLU A 84 9.27 12.28 1.82
CA GLU A 84 9.69 13.39 2.68
C GLU A 84 9.07 13.29 4.09
N ALA A 85 7.82 12.84 4.19
CA ALA A 85 7.17 12.60 5.47
C ALA A 85 7.83 11.42 6.24
N ILE A 86 8.10 10.30 5.56
CA ILE A 86 8.79 9.14 6.13
C ILE A 86 10.19 9.52 6.67
N GLN A 87 10.96 10.29 5.89
CA GLN A 87 12.33 10.70 6.28
C GLN A 87 12.36 11.58 7.53
N LYS A 88 11.28 12.28 7.85
CA LYS A 88 11.14 13.08 9.08
C LYS A 88 10.80 12.24 10.31
N MET A 89 10.45 10.95 10.14
CA MET A 89 10.03 10.09 11.23
C MET A 89 11.20 9.39 11.92
N ASN A 90 11.47 9.76 13.16
CA ASN A 90 12.50 9.11 13.98
C ASN A 90 12.17 7.65 14.36
N SER A 91 10.89 7.28 14.36
CA SER A 91 10.41 5.96 14.77
C SER A 91 10.86 4.80 13.87
N LEU A 92 11.17 5.09 12.61
CA LEU A 92 11.61 4.08 11.62
C LEU A 92 13.14 3.85 11.66
N GLY A 93 13.87 4.70 12.40
CA GLY A 93 15.32 4.74 12.34
C GLY A 93 15.84 5.25 10.99
N LYS A 94 17.15 5.27 10.81
CA LYS A 94 17.76 5.76 9.57
C LYS A 94 17.48 4.79 8.42
N LEU A 95 16.81 5.25 7.39
CA LEU A 95 16.57 4.51 6.14
C LEU A 95 17.65 4.87 5.11
N PRO A 96 18.22 3.90 4.37
CA PRO A 96 19.13 4.19 3.28
C PRO A 96 18.41 4.98 2.18
N PRO A 97 18.91 6.17 1.81
CA PRO A 97 18.22 7.02 0.81
C PRO A 97 18.18 6.39 -0.59
N ASP A 98 19.17 5.58 -0.92
CA ASP A 98 19.33 4.86 -2.18
C ASP A 98 18.28 3.77 -2.42
N LEU A 99 17.57 3.33 -1.38
CA LEU A 99 16.45 2.41 -1.52
C LEU A 99 15.16 3.09 -2.00
N PHE A 100 15.06 4.42 -1.91
CA PHE A 100 13.84 5.12 -2.30
C PHE A 100 13.80 5.44 -3.80
N HIS A 101 12.72 5.01 -4.43
CA HIS A 101 12.35 5.33 -5.80
C HIS A 101 11.09 6.19 -5.78
N VAL A 102 11.23 7.46 -6.17
CA VAL A 102 10.09 8.38 -6.21
C VAL A 102 9.23 8.06 -7.41
N ILE A 103 7.93 7.88 -7.15
CA ILE A 103 6.90 7.66 -8.16
C ILE A 103 5.94 8.86 -8.19
N GLU A 104 5.18 8.98 -9.26
CA GLU A 104 4.15 10.02 -9.42
C GLU A 104 2.80 9.34 -9.74
N ALA A 105 1.71 9.89 -9.18
CA ALA A 105 0.37 9.45 -9.55
C ALA A 105 0.14 9.61 -11.07
N ASP A 106 -0.65 8.72 -11.64
CA ASP A 106 -0.98 8.66 -13.07
C ASP A 106 0.21 8.43 -14.01
N ARG A 107 1.39 8.09 -13.45
CA ARG A 107 2.56 7.68 -14.24
C ARG A 107 2.87 6.20 -14.00
N PRO A 108 2.47 5.32 -14.91
CA PRO A 108 2.78 3.90 -14.85
C PRO A 108 4.28 3.64 -14.91
N PHE A 109 4.72 2.62 -14.16
CA PHE A 109 6.09 2.11 -14.22
C PHE A 109 6.09 0.59 -14.11
N GLU A 110 7.24 -0.04 -14.34
CA GLU A 110 7.36 -1.49 -14.34
C GLU A 110 8.33 -1.96 -13.25
N ILE A 111 7.98 -3.05 -12.58
CA ILE A 111 8.88 -3.83 -11.73
C ILE A 111 8.77 -5.27 -12.24
N GLY A 112 9.86 -5.78 -12.80
CA GLY A 112 9.86 -7.08 -13.45
C GLY A 112 8.81 -7.19 -14.55
N ASP A 113 7.89 -8.15 -14.43
CA ASP A 113 6.78 -8.38 -15.35
C ASP A 113 5.44 -7.78 -14.89
N LEU A 114 5.47 -6.94 -13.86
CA LEU A 114 4.31 -6.23 -13.32
C LEU A 114 4.34 -4.76 -13.72
N GLN A 115 3.25 -4.28 -14.32
CA GLN A 115 3.01 -2.86 -14.55
C GLN A 115 2.26 -2.29 -13.35
N VAL A 116 2.83 -1.27 -12.72
CA VAL A 116 2.27 -0.58 -11.55
C VAL A 116 1.75 0.79 -11.98
N ASN A 117 0.48 1.05 -11.73
CA ASN A 117 -0.18 2.31 -12.02
C ASN A 117 -0.63 2.92 -10.69
N PRO A 118 0.13 3.86 -10.12
CA PRO A 118 -0.30 4.62 -8.95
C PRO A 118 -1.38 5.62 -9.33
N PHE A 119 -2.39 5.81 -8.49
CA PHE A 119 -3.42 6.84 -8.67
C PHE A 119 -3.66 7.57 -7.36
N SER A 120 -3.92 8.87 -7.44
CA SER A 120 -4.16 9.71 -6.25
C SER A 120 -5.42 9.28 -5.51
N ILE A 121 -5.36 9.28 -4.20
CA ILE A 121 -6.53 9.07 -3.35
C ILE A 121 -6.73 10.25 -2.40
N SER A 122 -7.98 10.50 -1.99
CA SER A 122 -8.28 11.51 -1.00
C SER A 122 -8.13 10.93 0.40
N HIS A 123 -7.08 11.32 1.11
CA HIS A 123 -6.80 10.91 2.48
C HIS A 123 -5.98 11.98 3.21
N ASP A 124 -5.98 11.95 4.54
CA ASP A 124 -5.23 12.88 5.40
C ASP A 124 -3.77 12.42 5.52
N ALA A 125 -3.02 12.53 4.42
CA ALA A 125 -1.63 12.17 4.29
C ALA A 125 -0.90 13.14 3.34
N ALA A 126 0.43 13.07 3.25
CA ALA A 126 1.22 14.04 2.49
C ALA A 126 0.96 13.95 0.98
N GLU A 127 0.98 12.75 0.40
CA GLU A 127 0.72 12.52 -1.02
C GLU A 127 0.27 11.07 -1.24
N PRO A 128 -0.96 10.72 -0.78
CA PRO A 128 -1.41 9.34 -0.74
C PRO A 128 -1.81 8.82 -2.12
N VAL A 129 -1.53 7.54 -2.38
CA VAL A 129 -1.88 6.84 -3.61
C VAL A 129 -2.48 5.47 -3.36
N GLY A 130 -3.37 5.04 -4.25
CA GLY A 130 -3.71 3.65 -4.46
C GLY A 130 -2.91 3.07 -5.62
N TYR A 131 -3.01 1.77 -5.83
CA TYR A 131 -2.29 1.07 -6.89
C TYR A 131 -3.21 0.19 -7.72
N ARG A 132 -3.09 0.29 -9.04
CA ARG A 132 -3.55 -0.71 -9.98
C ARG A 132 -2.34 -1.43 -10.53
N ILE A 133 -2.29 -2.76 -10.36
CA ILE A 133 -1.16 -3.59 -10.77
C ILE A 133 -1.66 -4.56 -11.84
N ASN A 134 -1.01 -4.56 -12.99
CA ASN A 134 -1.38 -5.37 -14.13
C ASN A 134 -0.27 -6.39 -14.47
N GLN A 135 -0.69 -7.58 -14.91
CA GLN A 135 0.15 -8.59 -15.54
C GLN A 135 -0.57 -9.14 -16.76
N GLY A 136 -0.17 -8.71 -17.94
CA GLY A 136 -0.88 -9.05 -19.18
C GLY A 136 -2.35 -8.60 -19.13
N LYS A 137 -3.28 -9.57 -19.11
CA LYS A 137 -4.72 -9.29 -19.03
C LYS A 137 -5.28 -9.28 -17.60
N LYS A 138 -4.48 -9.67 -16.62
CA LYS A 138 -4.91 -9.70 -15.21
C LYS A 138 -4.60 -8.39 -14.53
N SER A 139 -5.50 -7.95 -13.65
CA SER A 139 -5.40 -6.69 -12.94
C SER A 139 -5.90 -6.77 -11.51
N VAL A 140 -5.18 -6.12 -10.61
CA VAL A 140 -5.51 -6.01 -9.18
C VAL A 140 -5.54 -4.53 -8.81
N GLY A 141 -6.55 -4.10 -8.08
CA GLY A 141 -6.63 -2.78 -7.47
C GLY A 141 -6.45 -2.86 -5.96
N ILE A 142 -5.70 -1.92 -5.41
CA ILE A 142 -5.51 -1.75 -3.97
C ILE A 142 -5.76 -0.29 -3.63
N ALA A 143 -6.80 -0.06 -2.84
CA ALA A 143 -7.17 1.25 -2.34
C ALA A 143 -7.49 1.14 -0.84
N THR A 144 -6.52 1.53 -0.02
CA THR A 144 -6.66 1.61 1.45
C THR A 144 -6.90 3.05 1.86
N ASP A 145 -7.63 3.25 2.96
CA ASP A 145 -7.90 4.57 3.55
C ASP A 145 -8.49 5.60 2.57
N LEU A 146 -9.35 5.13 1.67
CA LEU A 146 -10.04 5.98 0.71
C LEU A 146 -11.06 6.87 1.43
N GLY A 147 -10.74 8.17 1.57
CA GLY A 147 -11.60 9.14 2.25
C GLY A 147 -12.78 9.64 1.42
N TYR A 148 -12.65 9.63 0.11
CA TYR A 148 -13.66 10.08 -0.86
C TYR A 148 -13.42 9.36 -2.20
N TYR A 149 -14.47 9.09 -2.95
CA TYR A 149 -14.37 8.56 -4.30
C TYR A 149 -15.15 9.43 -5.28
N ASP A 150 -14.63 9.56 -6.46
CA ASP A 150 -15.19 10.25 -7.60
C ASP A 150 -15.10 9.38 -8.85
N GLU A 151 -15.44 9.94 -10.00
CA GLU A 151 -15.36 9.22 -11.27
C GLU A 151 -13.92 8.80 -11.62
N TYR A 152 -12.92 9.59 -11.25
CA TYR A 152 -11.50 9.25 -11.43
C TYR A 152 -11.12 7.97 -10.65
N ILE A 153 -11.52 7.86 -9.39
CA ILE A 153 -11.30 6.67 -8.57
C ILE A 153 -12.05 5.47 -9.16
N VAL A 154 -13.32 5.66 -9.56
CA VAL A 154 -14.13 4.61 -10.19
C VAL A 154 -13.47 4.10 -11.47
N GLN A 155 -12.93 4.98 -12.32
CA GLN A 155 -12.21 4.60 -13.54
C GLN A 155 -10.95 3.77 -13.24
N ASN A 156 -10.13 4.19 -12.26
CA ASN A 156 -8.94 3.46 -11.85
C ASN A 156 -9.24 2.06 -11.26
N LEU A 157 -10.38 1.92 -10.58
CA LEU A 157 -10.81 0.68 -9.95
C LEU A 157 -11.80 -0.15 -10.79
N SER A 158 -12.11 0.29 -12.02
CA SER A 158 -13.02 -0.45 -12.90
C SER A 158 -12.30 -1.52 -13.71
N GLY A 159 -13.03 -2.60 -14.05
CA GLY A 159 -12.54 -3.69 -14.90
C GLY A 159 -11.37 -4.47 -14.30
N LEU A 160 -11.28 -4.52 -12.98
CA LEU A 160 -10.29 -5.31 -12.26
C LEU A 160 -10.75 -6.75 -12.09
N ASP A 161 -9.80 -7.71 -12.05
CA ASP A 161 -10.09 -9.09 -11.66
C ASP A 161 -10.27 -9.20 -10.14
N VAL A 162 -9.51 -8.43 -9.37
CA VAL A 162 -9.59 -8.38 -7.90
C VAL A 162 -9.43 -6.94 -7.42
N LEU A 163 -10.26 -6.54 -6.48
CA LEU A 163 -10.16 -5.27 -5.76
C LEU A 163 -10.01 -5.53 -4.27
N LEU A 164 -8.93 -5.02 -3.67
CA LEU A 164 -8.79 -4.91 -2.22
C LEU A 164 -9.11 -3.46 -1.85
N LEU A 165 -10.30 -3.28 -1.31
CA LEU A 165 -10.78 -1.99 -0.82
C LEU A 165 -10.89 -2.05 0.69
N GLU A 166 -10.22 -1.16 1.39
CA GLU A 166 -10.37 -1.07 2.83
C GLU A 166 -11.60 -0.24 3.21
N ALA A 167 -12.56 -0.91 3.85
CA ALA A 167 -13.81 -0.33 4.34
C ALA A 167 -13.87 -0.38 5.88
N ASN A 168 -12.85 0.19 6.52
CA ASN A 168 -12.69 0.12 7.97
C ASN A 168 -13.41 1.28 8.66
N HIS A 169 -14.74 1.17 8.87
CA HIS A 169 -15.34 2.05 9.85
C HIS A 169 -16.61 1.49 10.50
N ASP A 170 -16.80 1.90 11.73
CA ASP A 170 -18.01 1.68 12.51
C ASP A 170 -18.89 2.93 12.40
N VAL A 171 -20.13 2.77 11.91
CA VAL A 171 -21.11 3.86 11.73
C VAL A 171 -21.34 4.62 13.03
N ASN A 172 -21.36 3.94 14.17
CA ASN A 172 -21.59 4.56 15.47
C ASN A 172 -20.37 5.40 15.91
N MET A 173 -19.14 4.94 15.60
CA MET A 173 -17.94 5.72 15.86
C MET A 173 -17.85 6.97 14.99
N LEU A 174 -18.43 6.97 13.79
CA LEU A 174 -18.53 8.17 12.94
C LEU A 174 -19.44 9.23 13.50
N GLN A 175 -20.55 8.82 14.12
CA GLN A 175 -21.53 9.75 14.69
C GLN A 175 -21.00 10.43 15.97
N VAL A 176 -20.15 9.77 16.73
CA VAL A 176 -19.60 10.28 18.00
C VAL A 176 -18.14 10.70 17.90
N GLY A 177 -17.45 10.37 16.82
CA GLY A 177 -16.04 10.66 16.60
C GLY A 177 -15.77 12.10 16.17
N ARG A 178 -14.52 12.52 16.33
CA ARG A 178 -14.06 13.87 15.94
C ARG A 178 -13.84 14.04 14.43
N TYR A 179 -14.15 13.01 13.64
CA TYR A 179 -13.97 13.01 12.18
C TYR A 179 -15.17 13.65 11.49
N GLN A 180 -14.91 14.48 10.48
CA GLN A 180 -15.99 15.04 9.66
C GLN A 180 -16.67 13.91 8.85
N ILE A 181 -17.99 13.82 8.95
CA ILE A 181 -18.81 12.74 8.35
C ILE A 181 -18.52 12.53 6.86
N GLY A 182 -18.21 13.58 6.09
CA GLY A 182 -17.85 13.48 4.67
C GLY A 182 -16.54 12.75 4.36
N ARG A 183 -15.56 12.74 5.30
CA ARG A 183 -14.30 12.01 5.16
C ARG A 183 -14.39 10.54 5.60
N ALA A 184 -15.37 10.24 6.41
CA ALA A 184 -15.55 8.93 7.01
C ALA A 184 -16.54 8.04 6.27
N SER A 185 -17.53 8.63 5.55
CA SER A 185 -18.58 7.86 4.85
C SER A 185 -18.09 7.07 3.62
N CYS A 186 -16.88 7.35 3.11
CA CYS A 186 -16.28 6.56 2.04
C CYS A 186 -15.71 5.21 2.47
N ARG A 187 -15.61 4.95 3.78
CA ARG A 187 -15.14 3.66 4.30
C ARG A 187 -16.21 2.57 4.31
N GLU A 188 -17.42 2.83 3.83
CA GLU A 188 -18.59 2.02 4.17
C GLU A 188 -19.19 1.14 3.08
N ARG A 189 -18.68 1.11 1.86
CA ARG A 189 -19.36 0.29 0.84
C ARG A 189 -18.42 -0.64 0.10
N VAL A 190 -18.47 -1.88 0.53
CA VAL A 190 -18.18 -3.05 -0.28
C VAL A 190 -19.43 -3.34 -1.11
#